data_ce544fc74bb63b4f5c0288de9fc78509
#
_entry.id   ce544fc74bb63b4f5c0288de9fc78509
#
_cell.length_a   1.000
_cell.length_b   1.000
_cell.length_c   1.000
_cell.angle_alpha   90.00
_cell.angle_beta   90.00
_cell.angle_gamma   90.00
#
_symmetry.space_group_name_H-M   'P 1'
#
loop_
_entity.id
_entity.type
_entity.pdbx_description
1 polymer ?
#
loop_
_entity_poly.entity_id
_entity_poly.type
_entity_poly.pdbx_seq_one_letter_code
_entity_poly.pdbx_strand_id
1 'polypeptide(L)'
;DYHGMMDLTENLYRYLAEEVCGGTKIQYKDFEIDLGKPFERITMVDAVKKYSGVDFKEIKTLEEARAAAEEHHVEYEERHKRGDILNLFFEEFVEDKLIQPTFVMDHPVEISPLTKRKPEDPDYVERFEFFMNGWEMANAYSELNDPIDQRERFKAQEELLAQGDEEANTTDEDFLNALEIGMPPTGGIGFGIDRMVMLLTNSTAIRDVLLFPTMKSLGADKKASKPAAKAPEAKKEVIDFSKVEIEPLFKEEVDFETFSKSDFRAVKVKACEAVKKSKKL
;
A
#
# COMPACT_ATOMS: atom_id res chain seq x y z
N ASP A 1 15.96 5.73 8.99
CA ASP A 1 16.05 4.52 8.17
C ASP A 1 14.93 3.54 8.54
N TYR A 2 14.85 2.41 7.85
CA TYR A 2 13.81 1.42 8.06
C TYR A 2 13.88 0.72 9.43
N HIS A 3 15.02 0.68 10.09
CA HIS A 3 15.12 0.17 11.47
C HIS A 3 14.38 1.08 12.46
N GLY A 4 14.55 2.41 12.34
CA GLY A 4 13.79 3.37 13.13
C GLY A 4 12.28 3.25 12.90
N MET A 5 11.85 2.91 11.68
CA MET A 5 10.44 2.65 11.36
C MET A 5 9.93 1.36 12.00
N MET A 6 10.76 0.30 12.11
CA MET A 6 10.40 -0.91 12.86
C MET A 6 10.20 -0.60 14.34
N ASP A 7 11.09 0.15 14.95
CA ASP A 7 10.99 0.52 16.36
C ASP A 7 9.75 1.39 16.64
N LEU A 8 9.45 2.33 15.71
CA LEU A 8 8.22 3.13 15.77
C LEU A 8 6.98 2.23 15.69
N THR A 9 6.95 1.28 14.76
CA THR A 9 5.81 0.37 14.57
C THR A 9 5.59 -0.50 15.79
N GLU A 10 6.63 -1.14 16.31
CA GLU A 10 6.55 -1.99 17.49
C GLU A 10 6.04 -1.21 18.71
N ASN A 11 6.58 -0.01 18.94
CA ASN A 11 6.16 0.84 20.04
C ASN A 11 4.71 1.35 19.87
N LEU A 12 4.30 1.72 18.67
CA LEU A 12 2.94 2.18 18.38
C LEU A 12 1.91 1.08 18.67
N TYR A 13 2.12 -0.13 18.15
CA TYR A 13 1.17 -1.23 18.37
C TYR A 13 1.09 -1.64 19.82
N ARG A 14 2.23 -1.68 20.53
CA ARG A 14 2.26 -1.97 21.98
C ARG A 14 1.52 -0.90 22.77
N TYR A 15 1.79 0.37 22.52
CA TYR A 15 1.12 1.50 23.17
C TYR A 15 -0.40 1.45 22.94
N LEU A 16 -0.85 1.24 21.69
CA LEU A 16 -2.27 1.18 21.39
C LEU A 16 -2.96 -0.02 22.04
N ALA A 17 -2.32 -1.18 22.11
CA ALA A 17 -2.87 -2.34 22.80
C ALA A 17 -3.04 -2.07 24.31
N GLU A 18 -2.07 -1.44 24.96
CA GLU A 18 -2.15 -1.07 26.36
C GLU A 18 -3.27 -0.05 26.64
N GLU A 19 -3.32 1.03 25.85
CA GLU A 19 -4.28 2.13 26.05
C GLU A 19 -5.72 1.77 25.65
N VAL A 20 -5.90 1.00 24.59
CA VAL A 20 -7.23 0.70 24.03
C VAL A 20 -7.78 -0.62 24.54
N CYS A 21 -6.93 -1.67 24.63
CA CYS A 21 -7.36 -3.01 25.01
C CYS A 21 -7.07 -3.35 26.48
N GLY A 22 -6.32 -2.48 27.18
CA GLY A 22 -5.97 -2.66 28.59
C GLY A 22 -4.87 -3.71 28.81
N GLY A 23 -4.12 -4.08 27.80
CA GLY A 23 -3.00 -5.02 27.89
C GLY A 23 -2.42 -5.36 26.52
N THR A 24 -1.22 -5.96 26.52
CA THR A 24 -0.48 -6.26 25.28
C THR A 24 -0.90 -7.56 24.59
N LYS A 25 -1.80 -8.34 25.18
CA LYS A 25 -2.37 -9.53 24.55
C LYS A 25 -3.75 -9.22 24.03
N ILE A 26 -3.93 -9.34 22.73
CA ILE A 26 -5.20 -9.10 22.05
C ILE A 26 -5.76 -10.41 21.49
N GLN A 27 -7.09 -10.52 21.51
CA GLN A 27 -7.78 -11.65 20.89
C GLN A 27 -8.34 -11.22 19.55
N TYR A 28 -7.98 -11.92 18.49
CA TYR A 28 -8.62 -11.78 17.19
C TYR A 28 -9.13 -13.13 16.70
N LYS A 29 -10.46 -13.28 16.61
CA LYS A 29 -11.11 -14.57 16.36
C LYS A 29 -10.57 -15.64 17.33
N ASP A 30 -9.99 -16.71 16.78
CA ASP A 30 -9.46 -17.85 17.54
C ASP A 30 -7.98 -17.70 17.93
N PHE A 31 -7.33 -16.58 17.57
CA PHE A 31 -5.92 -16.35 17.84
C PHE A 31 -5.69 -15.34 18.95
N GLU A 32 -4.81 -15.68 19.89
CA GLU A 32 -4.21 -14.72 20.82
C GLU A 32 -2.94 -14.16 20.15
N ILE A 33 -2.87 -12.83 20.02
CA ILE A 33 -1.71 -12.10 19.50
C ILE A 33 -1.03 -11.40 20.66
N ASP A 34 0.27 -11.65 20.84
CA ASP A 34 1.05 -11.10 21.95
C ASP A 34 1.95 -9.94 21.50
N LEU A 35 1.48 -8.72 21.68
CA LEU A 35 2.20 -7.49 21.36
C LEU A 35 3.23 -7.09 22.44
N GLY A 36 3.27 -7.80 23.57
CA GLY A 36 4.21 -7.54 24.68
C GLY A 36 5.61 -8.11 24.43
N LYS A 37 5.73 -9.10 23.58
CA LYS A 37 7.02 -9.67 23.19
C LYS A 37 7.71 -8.84 22.11
N PRO A 38 9.04 -8.93 21.98
CA PRO A 38 9.73 -8.40 20.80
C PRO A 38 9.15 -9.01 19.52
N PHE A 39 8.87 -8.18 18.52
CA PHE A 39 8.36 -8.64 17.26
C PHE A 39 9.46 -9.39 16.48
N GLU A 40 9.10 -10.50 15.82
CA GLU A 40 10.05 -11.26 15.01
C GLU A 40 10.56 -10.37 13.85
N ARG A 41 11.88 -10.38 13.62
CA ARG A 41 12.52 -9.71 12.48
C ARG A 41 13.19 -10.78 11.64
N ILE A 42 12.69 -11.03 10.45
CA ILE A 42 13.17 -12.08 9.54
C ILE A 42 13.34 -11.52 8.13
N THR A 43 14.41 -11.89 7.43
CA THR A 43 14.54 -11.52 6.01
C THR A 43 13.57 -12.31 5.15
N MET A 44 13.13 -11.75 4.01
CA MET A 44 12.23 -12.47 3.09
C MET A 44 12.83 -13.81 2.66
N VAL A 45 14.12 -13.85 2.38
CA VAL A 45 14.82 -15.10 1.99
C VAL A 45 14.80 -16.13 3.12
N ASP A 46 15.06 -15.71 4.36
CA ASP A 46 15.04 -16.63 5.51
C ASP A 46 13.61 -17.08 5.84
N ALA A 47 12.62 -16.23 5.63
CA ALA A 47 11.20 -16.58 5.79
C ALA A 47 10.77 -17.63 4.74
N VAL A 48 11.09 -17.42 3.47
CA VAL A 48 10.84 -18.41 2.41
C VAL A 48 11.53 -19.73 2.72
N LYS A 49 12.80 -19.69 3.09
CA LYS A 49 13.53 -20.90 3.48
C LYS A 49 12.88 -21.64 4.65
N LYS A 50 12.42 -20.90 5.67
CA LYS A 50 11.77 -21.46 6.87
C LYS A 50 10.49 -22.22 6.55
N TYR A 51 9.69 -21.72 5.62
CA TYR A 51 8.34 -22.23 5.37
C TYR A 51 8.22 -23.10 4.10
N SER A 52 9.01 -22.83 3.05
CA SER A 52 9.02 -23.65 1.82
C SER A 52 10.16 -24.68 1.76
N GLY A 53 11.25 -24.45 2.51
CA GLY A 53 12.47 -25.23 2.42
C GLY A 53 13.43 -24.77 1.32
N VAL A 54 13.02 -23.84 0.46
CA VAL A 54 13.83 -23.33 -0.66
C VAL A 54 14.74 -22.21 -0.21
N ASP A 55 16.04 -22.35 -0.42
CA ASP A 55 17.04 -21.35 -0.04
C ASP A 55 17.43 -20.44 -1.21
N PHE A 56 16.83 -19.27 -1.28
CA PHE A 56 17.15 -18.29 -2.31
C PHE A 56 18.55 -17.66 -2.16
N LYS A 57 19.26 -17.92 -1.05
CA LYS A 57 20.70 -17.58 -0.94
C LYS A 57 21.56 -18.44 -1.85
N GLU A 58 21.13 -19.67 -2.16
CA GLU A 58 21.81 -20.58 -3.08
C GLU A 58 21.37 -20.42 -4.53
N ILE A 59 20.19 -19.89 -4.78
CA ILE A 59 19.63 -19.61 -6.11
C ILE A 59 20.19 -18.27 -6.62
N LYS A 60 21.05 -18.33 -7.66
CA LYS A 60 21.77 -17.14 -8.17
C LYS A 60 21.27 -16.65 -9.51
N THR A 61 20.66 -17.52 -10.29
CA THR A 61 20.21 -17.19 -11.66
C THR A 61 18.68 -17.23 -11.76
N LEU A 62 18.16 -16.60 -12.80
CA LEU A 62 16.73 -16.65 -13.12
C LEU A 62 16.28 -18.06 -13.48
N GLU A 63 17.13 -18.81 -14.19
CA GLU A 63 16.85 -20.19 -14.60
C GLU A 63 16.71 -21.10 -13.37
N GLU A 64 17.58 -20.95 -12.38
CA GLU A 64 17.48 -21.68 -11.10
C GLU A 64 16.22 -21.32 -10.33
N ALA A 65 15.83 -20.03 -10.32
CA ALA A 65 14.61 -19.59 -9.67
C ALA A 65 13.34 -20.14 -10.36
N ARG A 66 13.32 -20.16 -11.70
CA ARG A 66 12.25 -20.77 -12.48
C ARG A 66 12.14 -22.28 -12.25
N ALA A 67 13.28 -22.97 -12.22
CA ALA A 67 13.32 -24.41 -11.92
C ALA A 67 12.75 -24.71 -10.52
N ALA A 68 13.11 -23.91 -9.52
CA ALA A 68 12.55 -24.02 -8.18
C ALA A 68 11.03 -23.75 -8.16
N ALA A 69 10.55 -22.75 -8.91
CA ALA A 69 9.13 -22.45 -9.04
C ALA A 69 8.35 -23.61 -9.65
N GLU A 70 8.87 -24.22 -10.71
CA GLU A 70 8.28 -25.41 -11.36
C GLU A 70 8.24 -26.61 -10.40
N GLU A 71 9.33 -26.87 -9.66
CA GLU A 71 9.39 -27.96 -8.67
C GLU A 71 8.36 -27.80 -7.55
N HIS A 72 8.12 -26.55 -7.12
CA HIS A 72 7.19 -26.23 -6.03
C HIS A 72 5.79 -25.82 -6.50
N HIS A 73 5.51 -25.89 -7.81
CA HIS A 73 4.23 -25.51 -8.42
C HIS A 73 3.82 -24.06 -8.19
N VAL A 74 4.79 -23.16 -8.10
CA VAL A 74 4.57 -21.70 -8.05
C VAL A 74 4.43 -21.19 -9.48
N GLU A 75 3.28 -20.58 -9.78
CA GLU A 75 3.02 -20.00 -11.11
C GLU A 75 3.78 -18.69 -11.28
N TYR A 76 4.42 -18.49 -12.43
CA TYR A 76 5.14 -17.27 -12.76
C TYR A 76 4.94 -16.87 -14.24
N GLU A 77 5.16 -15.60 -14.56
CA GLU A 77 5.12 -15.08 -15.91
C GLU A 77 6.52 -14.95 -16.52
N GLU A 78 6.62 -14.92 -17.85
CA GLU A 78 7.93 -14.80 -18.55
C GLU A 78 8.69 -13.51 -18.18
N ARG A 79 7.98 -12.43 -17.84
CA ARG A 79 8.54 -11.14 -17.42
C ARG A 79 9.16 -11.17 -16.04
N HIS A 80 8.79 -12.14 -15.19
CA HIS A 80 9.27 -12.20 -13.83
C HIS A 80 10.76 -12.49 -13.77
N LYS A 81 11.46 -11.69 -12.96
CA LYS A 81 12.87 -11.83 -12.62
C LYS A 81 13.03 -12.68 -11.37
N ARG A 82 14.26 -12.88 -10.93
CA ARG A 82 14.57 -13.70 -9.75
C ARG A 82 13.89 -13.17 -8.47
N GLY A 83 13.89 -11.86 -8.27
CA GLY A 83 13.26 -11.24 -7.10
C GLY A 83 11.75 -11.35 -7.11
N ASP A 84 11.11 -11.26 -8.28
CA ASP A 84 9.67 -11.47 -8.42
C ASP A 84 9.30 -12.91 -8.03
N ILE A 85 10.08 -13.89 -8.45
CA ILE A 85 9.86 -15.31 -8.10
C ILE A 85 10.04 -15.54 -6.60
N LEU A 86 11.02 -14.90 -5.95
CA LEU A 86 11.16 -14.94 -4.50
C LEU A 86 9.90 -14.40 -3.81
N ASN A 87 9.32 -13.31 -4.31
CA ASN A 87 8.08 -12.75 -3.78
C ASN A 87 6.89 -13.71 -3.96
N LEU A 88 6.77 -14.36 -5.12
CA LEU A 88 5.73 -15.39 -5.33
C LEU A 88 5.83 -16.56 -4.34
N PHE A 89 7.07 -16.98 -4.02
CA PHE A 89 7.28 -17.98 -2.96
C PHE A 89 6.87 -17.47 -1.58
N PHE A 90 7.11 -16.19 -1.30
CA PHE A 90 6.69 -15.58 -0.05
C PHE A 90 5.16 -15.55 0.05
N GLU A 91 4.47 -15.11 -0.96
CA GLU A 91 3.00 -15.06 -1.00
C GLU A 91 2.38 -16.45 -0.83
N GLU A 92 2.91 -17.47 -1.53
CA GLU A 92 2.35 -18.83 -1.50
C GLU A 92 2.63 -19.57 -0.18
N PHE A 93 3.84 -19.44 0.38
CA PHE A 93 4.28 -20.31 1.47
C PHE A 93 4.36 -19.64 2.83
N VAL A 94 4.44 -18.30 2.90
CA VAL A 94 4.80 -17.58 4.12
C VAL A 94 3.67 -16.71 4.66
N GLU A 95 3.07 -15.87 3.83
CA GLU A 95 2.20 -14.78 4.25
C GLU A 95 1.09 -15.23 5.22
N ASP A 96 0.31 -16.22 4.85
CA ASP A 96 -0.79 -16.76 5.65
C ASP A 96 -0.36 -17.39 6.98
N LYS A 97 0.93 -17.66 7.18
CA LYS A 97 1.47 -18.27 8.40
C LYS A 97 1.99 -17.27 9.42
N LEU A 98 2.06 -16.00 9.05
CA LEU A 98 2.54 -14.91 9.91
C LEU A 98 1.43 -14.40 10.83
N ILE A 99 1.05 -15.21 11.83
CA ILE A 99 -0.03 -14.87 12.77
C ILE A 99 0.45 -13.89 13.85
N GLN A 100 1.64 -14.12 14.42
CA GLN A 100 2.24 -13.24 15.42
C GLN A 100 2.97 -12.07 14.77
N PRO A 101 3.15 -10.94 15.48
CA PRO A 101 3.81 -9.75 14.94
C PRO A 101 5.19 -10.07 14.35
N THR A 102 5.34 -9.87 13.04
CA THR A 102 6.55 -10.22 12.30
C THR A 102 6.91 -9.15 11.29
N PHE A 103 8.13 -8.66 11.32
CA PHE A 103 8.72 -7.84 10.28
C PHE A 103 9.42 -8.74 9.26
N VAL A 104 8.95 -8.72 8.02
CA VAL A 104 9.62 -9.35 6.89
C VAL A 104 10.49 -8.30 6.21
N MET A 105 11.80 -8.46 6.27
CA MET A 105 12.79 -7.46 5.85
C MET A 105 13.50 -7.85 4.56
N ASP A 106 14.22 -6.90 3.99
CA ASP A 106 15.16 -7.13 2.91
C ASP A 106 14.47 -7.71 1.67
N HIS A 107 13.51 -6.94 1.16
CA HIS A 107 12.78 -7.27 -0.06
C HIS A 107 13.68 -7.17 -1.29
N PRO A 108 13.40 -7.93 -2.36
CA PRO A 108 14.15 -7.82 -3.61
C PRO A 108 13.96 -6.45 -4.26
N VAL A 109 15.00 -6.04 -4.95
CA VAL A 109 15.07 -4.74 -5.64
C VAL A 109 14.02 -4.61 -6.75
N GLU A 110 13.68 -5.70 -7.40
CA GLU A 110 12.75 -5.77 -8.51
C GLU A 110 11.34 -5.27 -8.14
N ILE A 111 10.89 -5.60 -6.94
CA ILE A 111 9.55 -5.23 -6.43
C ILE A 111 9.56 -3.97 -5.56
N SER A 112 10.64 -3.20 -5.53
CA SER A 112 10.82 -2.08 -4.58
C SER A 112 11.40 -0.84 -5.26
N PRO A 113 10.65 -0.19 -6.18
CA PRO A 113 11.20 0.85 -7.07
C PRO A 113 11.57 2.16 -6.37
N LEU A 114 11.09 2.42 -5.15
CA LEU A 114 11.29 3.68 -4.43
C LEU A 114 12.21 3.54 -3.20
N THR A 115 12.84 2.38 -3.05
CA THR A 115 13.57 2.02 -1.83
C THR A 115 15.07 2.00 -2.05
N LYS A 116 15.80 2.44 -1.03
CA LYS A 116 17.26 2.44 -1.00
C LYS A 116 17.81 1.01 -0.98
N ARG A 117 18.82 0.72 -1.82
CA ARG A 117 19.52 -0.56 -1.82
C ARG A 117 20.28 -0.78 -0.53
N LYS A 118 20.40 -2.02 -0.11
CA LYS A 118 21.32 -2.38 0.96
C LYS A 118 22.76 -2.24 0.47
N PRO A 119 23.63 -1.56 1.23
CA PRO A 119 25.02 -1.41 0.84
C PRO A 119 25.78 -2.75 0.76
N GLU A 120 25.42 -3.72 1.61
CA GLU A 120 26.07 -5.02 1.71
C GLU A 120 25.62 -5.99 0.63
N ASP A 121 24.38 -5.86 0.14
CA ASP A 121 23.78 -6.74 -0.87
C ASP A 121 22.79 -5.96 -1.72
N PRO A 122 23.22 -5.35 -2.85
CA PRO A 122 22.41 -4.48 -3.69
C PRO A 122 21.24 -5.17 -4.42
N ASP A 123 21.14 -6.48 -4.37
CA ASP A 123 19.98 -7.23 -4.90
C ASP A 123 18.76 -7.07 -3.98
N TYR A 124 18.98 -6.62 -2.76
CA TYR A 124 17.95 -6.34 -1.77
C TYR A 124 17.93 -4.88 -1.36
N VAL A 125 16.81 -4.47 -0.78
CA VAL A 125 16.57 -3.10 -0.37
C VAL A 125 16.26 -2.99 1.13
N GLU A 126 16.47 -1.79 1.70
CA GLU A 126 16.14 -1.44 3.08
C GLU A 126 14.63 -1.23 3.24
N ARG A 127 13.85 -2.32 3.14
CA ARG A 127 12.39 -2.34 3.24
C ARG A 127 11.95 -3.43 4.21
N PHE A 128 10.88 -3.17 4.91
CA PHE A 128 10.11 -4.22 5.57
C PHE A 128 8.63 -4.08 5.29
N GLU A 129 7.95 -5.21 5.33
CA GLU A 129 6.52 -5.28 5.54
C GLU A 129 6.25 -5.89 6.91
N PHE A 130 5.30 -5.31 7.62
CA PHE A 130 4.89 -5.80 8.94
C PHE A 130 3.64 -6.63 8.82
N PHE A 131 3.73 -7.89 9.23
CA PHE A 131 2.63 -8.85 9.17
C PHE A 131 2.08 -9.18 10.54
N MET A 132 0.77 -9.40 10.60
CA MET A 132 0.06 -9.91 11.75
C MET A 132 -1.27 -10.53 11.29
N ASN A 133 -1.62 -11.72 11.79
CA ASN A 133 -2.81 -12.45 11.36
C ASN A 133 -2.83 -12.81 9.85
N GLY A 134 -1.65 -13.00 9.23
CA GLY A 134 -1.52 -13.20 7.78
C GLY A 134 -1.84 -11.95 6.95
N TRP A 135 -1.84 -10.76 7.55
CA TRP A 135 -2.13 -9.51 6.87
C TRP A 135 -0.94 -8.57 6.91
N GLU A 136 -0.64 -7.93 5.81
CA GLU A 136 0.23 -6.76 5.78
C GLU A 136 -0.44 -5.63 6.56
N MET A 137 0.19 -5.22 7.65
CA MET A 137 -0.27 -4.18 8.57
C MET A 137 0.41 -2.84 8.34
N ALA A 138 1.64 -2.87 7.86
CA ALA A 138 2.41 -1.70 7.47
C ALA A 138 3.49 -2.07 6.46
N ASN A 139 3.91 -1.08 5.67
CA ASN A 139 5.00 -1.16 4.71
C ASN A 139 5.90 0.07 4.90
N ALA A 140 7.19 -0.14 5.04
CA ALA A 140 8.13 0.93 5.31
C ALA A 140 9.50 0.64 4.73
N TYR A 141 10.23 1.72 4.44
CA TYR A 141 11.56 1.62 3.86
C TYR A 141 12.41 2.88 4.13
N SER A 142 13.71 2.72 3.95
CA SER A 142 14.60 3.86 3.76
C SER A 142 14.35 4.42 2.37
N GLU A 143 13.96 5.68 2.28
CA GLU A 143 13.62 6.34 1.02
C GLU A 143 14.85 6.38 0.09
N LEU A 144 14.65 6.04 -1.18
CA LEU A 144 15.67 6.21 -2.20
C LEU A 144 15.86 7.71 -2.47
N ASN A 145 17.00 8.25 -2.08
CA ASN A 145 17.31 9.65 -2.21
C ASN A 145 18.45 9.95 -3.23
N ASP A 146 18.80 8.97 -4.05
CA ASP A 146 19.70 9.13 -5.18
C ASP A 146 18.88 9.31 -6.48
N PRO A 147 18.89 10.50 -7.10
CA PRO A 147 18.11 10.75 -8.32
C PRO A 147 18.57 9.93 -9.52
N ILE A 148 19.84 9.49 -9.54
CA ILE A 148 20.37 8.67 -10.65
C ILE A 148 19.82 7.25 -10.57
N ASP A 149 19.93 6.60 -9.40
CA ASP A 149 19.34 5.25 -9.17
C ASP A 149 17.81 5.32 -9.34
N GLN A 150 17.14 6.36 -8.83
CA GLN A 150 15.69 6.50 -8.99
C GLN A 150 15.28 6.60 -10.46
N ARG A 151 16.01 7.31 -11.29
CA ARG A 151 15.73 7.39 -12.73
C ARG A 151 15.88 6.04 -13.41
N GLU A 152 16.88 5.24 -13.03
CA GLU A 152 17.07 3.88 -13.54
C GLU A 152 15.91 2.95 -13.14
N ARG A 153 15.43 3.10 -11.88
CA ARG A 153 14.27 2.34 -11.40
C ARG A 153 13.00 2.67 -12.17
N PHE A 154 12.73 3.95 -12.42
CA PHE A 154 11.58 4.36 -13.21
C PHE A 154 11.64 3.83 -14.65
N LYS A 155 12.80 3.83 -15.30
CA LYS A 155 12.96 3.21 -16.62
C LYS A 155 12.62 1.72 -16.61
N ALA A 156 13.08 1.00 -15.58
CA ALA A 156 12.73 -0.41 -15.42
C ALA A 156 11.22 -0.63 -15.23
N GLN A 157 10.53 0.28 -14.53
CA GLN A 157 9.08 0.25 -14.38
C GLN A 157 8.36 0.52 -15.72
N GLU A 158 8.84 1.47 -16.51
CA GLU A 158 8.28 1.74 -17.87
C GLU A 158 8.44 0.52 -18.79
N GLU A 159 9.54 -0.22 -18.70
CA GLU A 159 9.74 -1.46 -19.43
C GLU A 159 8.71 -2.53 -19.03
N LEU A 160 8.40 -2.66 -17.73
CA LEU A 160 7.37 -3.56 -17.23
C LEU A 160 5.97 -3.14 -17.70
N LEU A 161 5.67 -1.83 -17.65
CA LEU A 161 4.42 -1.29 -18.18
C LEU A 161 4.25 -1.60 -19.67
N ALA A 162 5.33 -1.46 -20.45
CA ALA A 162 5.33 -1.81 -21.89
C ALA A 162 5.11 -3.32 -22.14
N GLN A 163 5.43 -4.17 -21.17
CA GLN A 163 5.18 -5.61 -21.17
C GLN A 163 3.79 -6.01 -20.65
N GLY A 164 2.97 -5.02 -20.27
CA GLY A 164 1.58 -5.24 -19.83
C GLY A 164 1.39 -5.31 -18.33
N ASP A 165 2.35 -4.87 -17.54
CA ASP A 165 2.20 -4.70 -16.10
C ASP A 165 1.43 -3.43 -15.80
N GLU A 166 0.13 -3.56 -15.45
CA GLU A 166 -0.74 -2.41 -15.18
C GLU A 166 -0.42 -1.71 -13.83
N GLU A 167 0.35 -2.35 -12.96
CA GLU A 167 0.75 -1.80 -11.65
C GLU A 167 2.07 -1.03 -11.71
N ALA A 168 2.82 -1.16 -12.81
CA ALA A 168 4.09 -0.46 -12.98
C ALA A 168 3.91 1.05 -13.12
N ASN A 169 4.86 1.81 -12.57
CA ASN A 169 4.81 3.26 -12.55
C ASN A 169 5.47 3.88 -13.79
N THR A 170 4.96 5.04 -14.20
CA THR A 170 5.62 5.90 -15.19
C THR A 170 6.66 6.79 -14.52
N THR A 171 7.63 7.28 -15.30
CA THR A 171 8.63 8.25 -14.81
C THR A 171 7.94 9.54 -14.37
N ASP A 172 8.23 9.97 -13.15
CA ASP A 172 7.81 11.26 -12.60
C ASP A 172 9.00 12.23 -12.59
N GLU A 173 9.05 13.10 -13.59
CA GLU A 173 10.12 14.10 -13.73
C GLU A 173 10.09 15.16 -12.63
N ASP A 174 8.92 15.53 -12.11
CA ASP A 174 8.80 16.49 -11.00
C ASP A 174 9.37 15.92 -9.72
N PHE A 175 9.11 14.63 -9.47
CA PHE A 175 9.69 13.92 -8.34
C PHE A 175 11.23 13.81 -8.47
N LEU A 176 11.74 13.47 -9.65
CA LEU A 176 13.19 13.41 -9.91
C LEU A 176 13.86 14.76 -9.71
N ASN A 177 13.26 15.85 -10.22
CA ASN A 177 13.76 17.21 -10.01
C ASN A 177 13.77 17.57 -8.51
N ALA A 178 12.77 17.16 -7.75
CA ALA A 178 12.77 17.37 -6.30
C ALA A 178 13.90 16.62 -5.60
N LEU A 179 14.21 15.38 -6.02
CA LEU A 179 15.35 14.62 -5.51
C LEU A 179 16.70 15.28 -5.84
N GLU A 180 16.83 15.85 -7.05
CA GLU A 180 18.06 16.58 -7.47
C GLU A 180 18.30 17.83 -6.64
N ILE A 181 17.24 18.52 -6.18
CA ILE A 181 17.35 19.65 -5.24
C ILE A 181 17.87 19.17 -3.88
N GLY A 182 17.43 18.00 -3.44
CA GLY A 182 17.94 17.29 -2.28
C GLY A 182 16.84 16.70 -1.41
N MET A 183 17.04 15.44 -1.04
CA MET A 183 16.25 14.72 -0.05
C MET A 183 17.17 14.22 1.05
N PRO A 184 16.96 14.60 2.33
CA PRO A 184 17.76 14.08 3.42
C PRO A 184 17.51 12.59 3.63
N PRO A 185 18.40 11.86 4.33
CA PRO A 185 18.11 10.48 4.75
C PRO A 185 16.78 10.43 5.51
N THR A 186 15.85 9.68 4.98
CA THR A 186 14.44 9.63 5.44
C THR A 186 13.96 8.19 5.49
N GLY A 187 13.20 7.83 6.51
CA GLY A 187 12.40 6.63 6.55
C GLY A 187 10.94 6.97 6.30
N GLY A 188 10.29 6.25 5.40
CA GLY A 188 8.86 6.35 5.13
C GLY A 188 8.10 5.14 5.64
N ILE A 189 6.84 5.33 6.03
CA ILE A 189 5.97 4.24 6.47
C ILE A 189 4.51 4.50 6.13
N GLY A 190 3.84 3.46 5.65
CA GLY A 190 2.39 3.40 5.51
C GLY A 190 1.78 2.39 6.46
N PHE A 191 0.76 2.80 7.22
CA PHE A 191 0.01 1.93 8.13
C PHE A 191 -1.38 1.61 7.58
N GLY A 192 -1.77 0.35 7.64
CA GLY A 192 -3.15 -0.07 7.41
C GLY A 192 -4.02 0.22 8.63
N ILE A 193 -4.47 1.47 8.80
CA ILE A 193 -5.23 1.90 9.99
C ILE A 193 -6.51 1.09 10.17
N ASP A 194 -7.25 0.82 9.09
CA ASP A 194 -8.47 0.03 9.16
C ASP A 194 -8.18 -1.40 9.63
N ARG A 195 -7.12 -2.04 9.10
CA ARG A 195 -6.67 -3.36 9.55
C ARG A 195 -6.25 -3.34 11.01
N MET A 196 -5.53 -2.31 11.46
CA MET A 196 -5.15 -2.11 12.86
C MET A 196 -6.38 -2.04 13.77
N VAL A 197 -7.37 -1.23 13.40
CA VAL A 197 -8.62 -1.11 14.17
C VAL A 197 -9.38 -2.43 14.19
N MET A 198 -9.45 -3.15 13.06
CA MET A 198 -10.07 -4.48 13.01
C MET A 198 -9.46 -5.45 14.02
N LEU A 199 -8.11 -5.51 14.12
CA LEU A 199 -7.43 -6.39 15.07
C LEU A 199 -7.67 -5.97 16.52
N LEU A 200 -7.50 -4.68 16.85
CA LEU A 200 -7.65 -4.17 18.22
C LEU A 200 -9.09 -4.28 18.74
N THR A 201 -10.10 -4.25 17.84
CA THR A 201 -11.53 -4.33 18.22
C THR A 201 -12.15 -5.69 17.96
N ASN A 202 -11.39 -6.68 17.51
CA ASN A 202 -11.87 -7.98 17.06
C ASN A 202 -13.02 -7.89 16.02
N SER A 203 -12.94 -6.92 15.12
CA SER A 203 -13.90 -6.72 14.04
C SER A 203 -13.51 -7.54 12.82
N THR A 204 -14.42 -8.35 12.28
CA THR A 204 -14.13 -9.30 11.19
C THR A 204 -14.36 -8.72 9.80
N ALA A 205 -15.04 -7.58 9.71
CA ALA A 205 -15.37 -6.93 8.44
C ALA A 205 -14.90 -5.47 8.45
N ILE A 206 -14.17 -5.08 7.42
CA ILE A 206 -13.63 -3.72 7.27
C ILE A 206 -14.72 -2.63 7.31
N ARG A 207 -15.90 -2.91 6.79
CA ARG A 207 -17.04 -1.97 6.82
C ARG A 207 -17.49 -1.61 8.24
N ASP A 208 -17.18 -2.44 9.23
CA ASP A 208 -17.60 -2.22 10.62
C ASP A 208 -16.68 -1.21 11.32
N VAL A 209 -15.50 -0.97 10.76
CA VAL A 209 -14.51 0.01 11.27
C VAL A 209 -14.41 1.27 10.41
N LEU A 210 -14.96 1.26 9.21
CA LEU A 210 -15.02 2.44 8.34
C LEU A 210 -16.07 3.43 8.84
N LEU A 211 -15.71 4.71 8.94
CA LEU A 211 -16.65 5.78 9.35
C LEU A 211 -17.75 6.01 8.30
N PHE A 212 -17.44 5.88 7.02
CA PHE A 212 -18.35 6.10 5.90
C PHE A 212 -18.20 4.97 4.84
N PRO A 213 -18.67 3.74 5.15
CA PRO A 213 -18.52 2.64 4.22
C PRO A 213 -19.41 2.83 2.98
N THR A 214 -18.88 2.54 1.81
CA THR A 214 -19.68 2.50 0.58
C THR A 214 -20.56 1.27 0.60
N MET A 215 -21.89 1.47 0.61
CA MET A 215 -22.89 0.42 0.68
C MET A 215 -23.73 0.39 -0.60
N LYS A 216 -24.19 -0.80 -1.02
CA LYS A 216 -25.22 -0.89 -2.05
C LYS A 216 -26.51 -0.25 -1.54
N SER A 217 -27.17 0.54 -2.41
CA SER A 217 -28.46 1.14 -2.07
C SER A 217 -29.49 0.10 -1.69
N LEU A 218 -30.16 0.30 -0.57
CA LEU A 218 -31.28 -0.56 -0.17
C LEU A 218 -32.38 -0.45 -1.23
N GLY A 219 -32.59 -1.48 -2.01
CA GLY A 219 -33.58 -1.49 -3.11
C GLY A 219 -33.00 -1.66 -4.52
N ALA A 220 -31.68 -1.72 -4.70
CA ALA A 220 -31.07 -1.98 -6.00
C ALA A 220 -31.44 -3.39 -6.55
N ASP A 221 -31.74 -4.34 -5.68
CA ASP A 221 -31.99 -5.74 -6.07
C ASP A 221 -33.43 -6.00 -6.60
N LYS A 222 -34.33 -5.00 -6.60
CA LYS A 222 -35.71 -5.16 -7.10
C LYS A 222 -35.93 -4.79 -8.58
N LYS A 223 -34.87 -4.43 -9.32
CA LYS A 223 -35.00 -4.04 -10.75
C LYS A 223 -34.09 -4.79 -11.72
N ALA A 224 -33.70 -6.01 -11.44
CA ALA A 224 -32.93 -6.82 -12.37
C ALA A 224 -33.78 -7.97 -12.95
N SER A 225 -34.85 -7.64 -13.70
CA SER A 225 -35.48 -8.60 -14.62
C SER A 225 -36.32 -7.91 -15.68
N LYS A 226 -35.66 -7.22 -16.61
CA LYS A 226 -36.10 -7.02 -17.98
C LYS A 226 -34.90 -6.75 -18.86
N PRO A 227 -34.72 -7.44 -19.99
CA PRO A 227 -33.64 -7.09 -20.91
C PRO A 227 -33.94 -5.68 -21.44
N ALA A 228 -33.01 -4.76 -21.16
CA ALA A 228 -33.11 -3.39 -21.64
C ALA A 228 -33.01 -3.40 -23.15
N ALA A 229 -34.06 -2.93 -23.82
CA ALA A 229 -33.99 -2.49 -25.20
C ALA A 229 -32.86 -1.44 -25.30
N LYS A 230 -32.01 -1.56 -26.32
CA LYS A 230 -30.93 -0.60 -26.59
C LYS A 230 -31.52 0.81 -26.61
N ALA A 231 -31.16 1.60 -25.60
CA ALA A 231 -31.43 3.02 -25.62
C ALA A 231 -30.60 3.67 -26.78
N PRO A 232 -31.14 4.67 -27.46
CA PRO A 232 -30.37 5.38 -28.50
C PRO A 232 -29.16 6.04 -27.82
N GLU A 233 -28.01 5.95 -28.48
CA GLU A 233 -26.78 6.59 -28.04
C GLU A 233 -27.01 8.08 -27.78
N ALA A 234 -26.95 8.46 -26.50
CA ALA A 234 -26.92 9.87 -26.14
C ALA A 234 -25.62 10.46 -26.69
N LYS A 235 -25.74 11.45 -27.57
CA LYS A 235 -24.61 12.24 -28.06
C LYS A 235 -23.87 12.77 -26.83
N LYS A 236 -22.60 12.41 -26.67
CA LYS A 236 -21.72 13.03 -25.69
C LYS A 236 -21.65 14.52 -26.03
N GLU A 237 -22.23 15.36 -25.18
CA GLU A 237 -21.99 16.80 -25.25
C GLU A 237 -20.52 17.04 -24.98
N VAL A 238 -19.80 17.53 -25.99
CA VAL A 238 -18.43 17.98 -25.83
C VAL A 238 -18.49 19.31 -25.07
N ILE A 239 -18.07 19.30 -23.82
CA ILE A 239 -17.97 20.53 -23.01
C ILE A 239 -16.82 21.35 -23.59
N ASP A 240 -17.11 22.50 -24.12
CA ASP A 240 -16.11 23.46 -24.60
C ASP A 240 -15.55 24.26 -23.40
N PHE A 241 -14.42 23.78 -22.89
CA PHE A 241 -13.74 24.39 -21.75
C PHE A 241 -13.24 25.81 -22.01
N SER A 242 -13.15 26.26 -23.28
CA SER A 242 -12.76 27.63 -23.61
C SER A 242 -13.81 28.67 -23.23
N LYS A 243 -15.03 28.24 -22.92
CA LYS A 243 -16.18 29.08 -22.50
C LYS A 243 -16.53 28.98 -21.02
N VAL A 244 -15.71 28.26 -20.25
CA VAL A 244 -15.90 28.12 -18.80
C VAL A 244 -15.13 29.24 -18.11
N GLU A 245 -15.85 30.23 -17.56
CA GLU A 245 -15.25 31.18 -16.66
C GLU A 245 -15.06 30.51 -15.30
N ILE A 246 -13.80 30.29 -14.91
CA ILE A 246 -13.44 29.78 -13.60
C ILE A 246 -13.27 30.98 -12.68
N GLU A 247 -14.22 31.18 -11.78
CA GLU A 247 -14.02 32.13 -10.70
C GLU A 247 -12.89 31.62 -9.79
N PRO A 248 -11.88 32.45 -9.49
CA PRO A 248 -10.82 32.03 -8.58
C PRO A 248 -11.41 31.67 -7.21
N LEU A 249 -10.97 30.56 -6.65
CA LEU A 249 -11.46 30.04 -5.36
C LEU A 249 -11.24 31.06 -4.21
N PHE A 250 -10.21 31.88 -4.35
CA PHE A 250 -9.84 32.94 -3.43
C PHE A 250 -9.69 34.26 -4.21
N LYS A 251 -10.27 35.34 -3.67
CA LYS A 251 -10.16 36.69 -4.27
C LYS A 251 -8.84 37.38 -3.92
N GLU A 252 -8.15 36.91 -2.91
CA GLU A 252 -6.86 37.42 -2.42
C GLU A 252 -5.95 36.26 -1.97
N GLU A 253 -4.64 36.41 -2.11
CA GLU A 253 -3.67 35.48 -1.54
C GLU A 253 -3.76 35.55 -0.01
N VAL A 254 -3.93 34.41 0.64
CA VAL A 254 -4.02 34.29 2.10
C VAL A 254 -2.66 33.84 2.61
N ASP A 255 -2.04 34.62 3.49
CA ASP A 255 -0.79 34.24 4.13
C ASP A 255 -0.97 33.05 5.09
N PHE A 256 0.13 32.37 5.39
CA PHE A 256 0.12 31.18 6.24
C PHE A 256 -0.44 31.43 7.64
N GLU A 257 -0.22 32.63 8.20
CA GLU A 257 -0.69 33.00 9.52
C GLU A 257 -2.21 33.17 9.55
N THR A 258 -2.79 33.71 8.50
CA THR A 258 -4.25 33.83 8.31
C THR A 258 -4.87 32.46 8.06
N PHE A 259 -4.24 31.62 7.23
CA PHE A 259 -4.67 30.26 6.97
C PHE A 259 -4.67 29.39 8.23
N SER A 260 -3.64 29.51 9.08
CA SER A 260 -3.52 28.73 10.32
C SER A 260 -4.57 29.08 11.38
N LYS A 261 -5.23 30.22 11.26
CA LYS A 261 -6.35 30.65 12.11
C LYS A 261 -7.71 30.14 11.61
N SER A 262 -7.73 29.46 10.46
CA SER A 262 -8.97 28.91 9.89
C SER A 262 -9.45 27.72 10.71
N ASP A 263 -10.75 27.73 11.06
CA ASP A 263 -11.39 26.66 11.84
C ASP A 263 -12.03 25.65 10.89
N PHE A 264 -11.40 24.50 10.71
CA PHE A 264 -11.93 23.40 9.91
C PHE A 264 -12.78 22.49 10.79
N ARG A 265 -14.09 22.48 10.57
CA ARG A 265 -15.02 21.63 11.32
C ARG A 265 -15.66 20.59 10.41
N ALA A 266 -15.71 19.35 10.88
CA ALA A 266 -16.57 18.34 10.27
C ALA A 266 -18.03 18.72 10.50
N VAL A 267 -18.82 18.85 9.41
CA VAL A 267 -20.25 19.17 9.47
C VAL A 267 -21.07 18.00 8.93
N LYS A 268 -22.17 17.69 9.60
CA LYS A 268 -23.15 16.72 9.12
C LYS A 268 -24.14 17.40 8.22
N VAL A 269 -24.20 16.99 6.94
CA VAL A 269 -25.24 17.43 6.02
C VAL A 269 -26.58 16.86 6.49
N LYS A 270 -27.51 17.71 6.92
CA LYS A 270 -28.83 17.30 7.40
C LYS A 270 -29.86 17.17 6.28
N ALA A 271 -29.75 17.95 5.22
CA ALA A 271 -30.58 17.88 4.04
C ALA A 271 -29.82 18.42 2.83
N CYS A 272 -30.08 17.89 1.67
CA CYS A 272 -29.60 18.40 0.39
C CYS A 272 -30.81 18.38 -0.56
N GLU A 273 -31.32 19.57 -0.96
CA GLU A 273 -32.42 19.69 -1.90
C GLU A 273 -31.94 20.36 -3.19
N ALA A 274 -32.39 19.83 -4.32
CA ALA A 274 -32.09 20.46 -5.60
C ALA A 274 -32.77 21.80 -5.71
N VAL A 275 -32.01 22.87 -5.95
CA VAL A 275 -32.57 24.20 -6.18
C VAL A 275 -33.23 24.21 -7.54
N LYS A 276 -34.56 24.40 -7.55
CA LYS A 276 -35.35 24.53 -8.80
C LYS A 276 -34.81 25.70 -9.63
N LYS A 277 -34.33 25.39 -10.85
CA LYS A 277 -33.71 26.29 -11.82
C LYS A 277 -32.21 26.56 -11.65
N SER A 278 -31.50 25.93 -10.76
CA SER A 278 -30.04 25.99 -10.78
C SER A 278 -29.50 25.03 -11.85
N LYS A 279 -28.66 25.55 -12.76
CA LYS A 279 -27.90 24.76 -13.72
C LYS A 279 -26.49 24.45 -13.22
N LYS A 280 -26.18 24.80 -11.96
CA LYS A 280 -24.92 24.50 -11.27
C LYS A 280 -25.27 23.57 -10.10
N LEU A 281 -24.69 22.40 -10.12
CA LEU A 281 -24.36 21.59 -8.95
C LEU A 281 -22.88 21.71 -8.75
#